data_491bcddc0351038b486d0a014b2e6173
#
_entry.id   491bcddc0351038b486d0a014b2e6173
#
_cell.length_a   1.000
_cell.length_b   1.000
_cell.length_c   1.000
_cell.angle_alpha   90.00
_cell.angle_beta   90.00
_cell.angle_gamma   90.00
#
_symmetry.space_group_name_H-M   'P 1'
#
loop_
_entity.id
_entity.type
_entity.pdbx_description
1 polymer ?
#
loop_
_entity_poly.entity_id
_entity_poly.type
_entity_poly.pdbx_seq_one_letter_code
_entity_poly.pdbx_strand_id
1 'polypeptide(L)'
;GDNVGMCIKGLEKQNMTRVGDVMIYTTDTTLKAVKSVTAQIHTMDIPGEMKCGYSPIGFVRCGRSACKVIALDWKMGKETGGKKMEDPHSLKSNEVAQVQFEPTGALVVDSFKACEGLSRFAFLDGNQAVMLGKVTAVVHKA
;
A
#
# COMPACT_ATOMS: atom_id res chain seq x y z
N GLY A 1 12.10 -11.49 -13.22
CA GLY A 1 11.23 -11.93 -12.11
C GLY A 1 11.77 -13.13 -11.34
N ASP A 2 13.07 -13.45 -11.52
CA ASP A 2 13.69 -14.62 -10.88
C ASP A 2 14.10 -14.33 -9.43
N ASN A 3 14.03 -15.34 -8.60
CA ASN A 3 14.62 -15.33 -7.28
C ASN A 3 16.09 -15.76 -7.37
N VAL A 4 16.98 -14.92 -6.91
CA VAL A 4 18.42 -15.13 -7.02
C VAL A 4 19.12 -14.87 -5.69
N GLY A 5 20.21 -15.58 -5.44
CA GLY A 5 21.14 -15.27 -4.36
C GLY A 5 22.20 -14.29 -4.87
N MET A 6 22.46 -13.25 -4.11
CA MET A 6 23.43 -12.22 -4.48
C MET A 6 24.49 -12.04 -3.38
N CYS A 7 25.73 -11.86 -3.80
CA CYS A 7 26.83 -11.45 -2.93
C CYS A 7 27.11 -9.97 -3.16
N ILE A 8 26.90 -9.16 -2.14
CA ILE A 8 27.06 -7.70 -2.22
C ILE A 8 28.28 -7.31 -1.37
N LYS A 9 29.24 -6.62 -2.00
CA LYS A 9 30.42 -6.09 -1.31
C LYS A 9 30.11 -4.74 -0.65
N GLY A 10 30.83 -4.41 0.41
CA GLY A 10 30.71 -3.11 1.09
C GLY A 10 29.52 -2.99 2.05
N LEU A 11 28.87 -4.09 2.38
CA LEU A 11 27.87 -4.12 3.44
C LEU A 11 28.54 -4.27 4.80
N GLU A 12 28.21 -3.36 5.69
CA GLU A 12 28.63 -3.37 7.10
C GLU A 12 27.41 -3.54 8.01
N LYS A 13 27.64 -3.86 9.28
CA LYS A 13 26.55 -4.05 10.26
C LYS A 13 25.60 -2.84 10.36
N GLN A 14 26.12 -1.65 10.05
CA GLN A 14 25.36 -0.41 10.14
C GLN A 14 24.41 -0.17 8.97
N ASN A 15 24.72 -0.74 7.80
CA ASN A 15 23.98 -0.57 6.55
C ASN A 15 23.55 -1.89 5.91
N MET A 16 23.36 -2.92 6.71
CA MET A 16 22.82 -4.21 6.24
C MET A 16 21.42 -4.04 5.67
N THR A 17 21.20 -4.67 4.55
CA THR A 17 19.87 -4.75 3.93
C THR A 17 18.92 -5.59 4.78
N ARG A 18 17.64 -5.20 4.76
CA ARG A 18 16.56 -5.91 5.47
C ARG A 18 15.54 -6.44 4.48
N VAL A 19 14.76 -7.42 4.90
CA VAL A 19 13.63 -7.92 4.11
C VAL A 19 12.65 -6.77 3.87
N GLY A 20 12.30 -6.54 2.62
CA GLY A 20 11.46 -5.44 2.19
C GLY A 20 12.21 -4.26 1.58
N ASP A 21 13.53 -4.21 1.68
CA ASP A 21 14.33 -3.21 1.00
C ASP A 21 14.31 -3.41 -0.52
N VAL A 22 14.39 -2.32 -1.23
CA VAL A 22 14.43 -2.28 -2.70
C VAL A 22 15.77 -1.72 -3.15
N MET A 23 16.42 -2.44 -4.04
CA MET A 23 17.68 -1.97 -4.66
C MET A 23 17.39 -1.19 -5.93
N ILE A 24 18.01 -0.03 -6.04
CA ILE A 24 17.92 0.84 -7.22
C ILE A 24 19.32 1.25 -7.66
N TYR A 25 19.44 1.74 -8.89
CA TYR A 25 20.68 2.35 -9.34
C TYR A 25 20.95 3.65 -8.55
N THR A 26 22.20 3.95 -8.29
CA THR A 26 22.61 5.17 -7.59
C THR A 26 22.22 6.47 -8.34
N THR A 27 22.01 6.35 -9.64
CA THR A 27 21.54 7.43 -10.49
C THR A 27 20.02 7.65 -10.42
N ASP A 28 19.29 6.68 -9.88
CA ASP A 28 17.84 6.81 -9.70
C ASP A 28 17.53 7.59 -8.42
N THR A 29 16.95 8.75 -8.57
CA THR A 29 16.54 9.63 -7.46
C THR A 29 15.04 9.68 -7.27
N THR A 30 14.29 8.92 -8.05
CA THR A 30 12.83 8.99 -8.08
C THR A 30 12.17 8.09 -7.04
N LEU A 31 12.76 6.92 -6.75
CA LEU A 31 12.18 5.94 -5.83
C LEU A 31 12.71 6.16 -4.41
N LYS A 32 11.82 6.50 -3.51
CA LYS A 32 12.10 6.71 -2.08
C LYS A 32 10.98 6.09 -1.24
N ALA A 33 11.20 6.00 0.06
CA ALA A 33 10.13 5.64 0.99
C ALA A 33 8.97 6.64 0.87
N VAL A 34 7.75 6.14 0.90
CA VAL A 34 6.55 6.97 0.73
C VAL A 34 6.09 7.59 2.06
N LYS A 35 5.60 8.81 1.97
CA LYS A 35 4.90 9.49 3.07
C LYS A 35 3.43 9.11 3.11
N SER A 36 2.79 9.14 1.95
CA SER A 36 1.39 8.72 1.80
C SER A 36 1.18 8.06 0.44
N VAL A 37 0.15 7.24 0.38
CA VAL A 37 -0.20 6.45 -0.80
C VAL A 37 -1.69 6.59 -1.05
N THR A 38 -2.06 6.87 -2.29
CA THR A 38 -3.45 6.79 -2.75
C THR A 38 -3.61 5.50 -3.56
N ALA A 39 -4.54 4.66 -3.15
CA ALA A 39 -4.78 3.38 -3.80
C ALA A 39 -6.26 3.17 -4.07
N GLN A 40 -6.55 2.55 -5.20
CA GLN A 40 -7.86 2.00 -5.48
C GLN A 40 -7.89 0.60 -4.90
N ILE A 41 -8.81 0.35 -3.99
CA ILE A 41 -8.92 -0.91 -3.24
C ILE A 41 -10.24 -1.60 -3.50
N HIS A 42 -10.24 -2.90 -3.31
CA HIS A 42 -11.43 -3.73 -3.21
C HIS A 42 -11.45 -4.34 -1.81
N THR A 43 -12.48 -4.04 -1.04
CA THR A 43 -12.66 -4.64 0.28
C THR A 43 -13.17 -6.06 0.15
N MET A 44 -12.61 -6.93 0.97
CA MET A 44 -13.05 -8.33 1.12
C MET A 44 -14.00 -8.44 2.31
N ASP A 45 -14.04 -9.58 2.95
CA ASP A 45 -14.83 -9.73 4.18
C ASP A 45 -14.14 -9.03 5.34
N ILE A 46 -14.67 -7.88 5.72
CA ILE A 46 -14.20 -7.13 6.88
C ILE A 46 -15.22 -7.23 8.02
N PRO A 47 -14.77 -7.36 9.27
CA PRO A 47 -15.67 -7.33 10.41
C PRO A 47 -16.20 -5.91 10.64
N GLY A 48 -17.47 -5.68 10.34
CA GLY A 48 -18.10 -4.38 10.53
C GLY A 48 -17.79 -3.39 9.40
N GLU A 49 -17.42 -2.18 9.76
CA GLU A 49 -17.14 -1.08 8.83
C GLU A 49 -15.72 -0.55 9.01
N MET A 50 -15.08 -0.22 7.90
CA MET A 50 -13.78 0.44 7.89
C MET A 50 -13.96 1.95 7.86
N LYS A 51 -13.33 2.65 8.79
CA LYS A 51 -13.33 4.11 8.91
C LYS A 51 -11.91 4.67 8.90
N CYS A 52 -11.78 5.98 8.77
CA CYS A 52 -10.52 6.68 8.99
C CYS A 52 -9.95 6.35 10.36
N GLY A 53 -8.65 6.13 10.43
CA GLY A 53 -7.97 5.69 11.65
C GLY A 53 -7.71 4.18 11.73
N TYR A 54 -8.41 3.37 10.94
CA TYR A 54 -8.13 1.94 10.80
C TYR A 54 -6.72 1.74 10.23
N SER A 55 -5.99 0.79 10.76
CA SER A 55 -4.57 0.61 10.44
C SER A 55 -4.20 -0.84 10.20
N PRO A 56 -4.64 -1.42 9.07
CA PRO A 56 -4.23 -2.76 8.69
C PRO A 56 -2.77 -2.82 8.27
N ILE A 57 -2.20 -4.02 8.22
CA ILE A 57 -0.85 -4.22 7.72
C ILE A 57 -0.89 -4.35 6.19
N GLY A 58 -0.24 -3.42 5.51
CA GLY A 58 -0.07 -3.45 4.06
C GLY A 58 1.19 -4.19 3.66
N PHE A 59 1.04 -5.09 2.69
CA PHE A 59 2.12 -5.87 2.11
C PHE A 59 2.31 -5.48 0.64
N VAL A 60 3.54 -5.11 0.30
CA VAL A 60 3.98 -4.89 -1.08
C VAL A 60 5.23 -5.70 -1.32
N ARG A 61 5.14 -6.73 -2.14
CA ARG A 61 6.26 -7.67 -2.33
C ARG A 61 6.73 -8.23 -0.97
N CYS A 62 7.98 -8.06 -0.61
CA CYS A 62 8.54 -8.47 0.67
C CYS A 62 8.41 -7.39 1.76
N GLY A 63 8.04 -6.16 1.38
CA GLY A 63 7.86 -5.05 2.29
C GLY A 63 6.51 -5.11 3.00
N ARG A 64 6.50 -4.72 4.26
CA ARG A 64 5.29 -4.61 5.07
C ARG A 64 5.36 -3.44 6.02
N SER A 65 4.23 -2.79 6.22
CA SER A 65 4.08 -1.73 7.23
C SER A 65 2.61 -1.62 7.62
N ALA A 66 2.36 -1.24 8.85
CA ALA A 66 1.02 -0.80 9.23
C ALA A 66 0.68 0.48 8.44
N CYS A 67 -0.46 0.48 7.77
CA CYS A 67 -0.90 1.57 6.92
C CYS A 67 -2.19 2.16 7.50
N LYS A 68 -2.08 3.35 8.06
CA LYS A 68 -3.23 4.05 8.61
C LYS A 68 -4.08 4.65 7.50
N VAL A 69 -5.38 4.41 7.54
CA VAL A 69 -6.35 5.06 6.66
C VAL A 69 -6.52 6.52 7.11
N ILE A 70 -6.15 7.46 6.25
CA ILE A 70 -6.22 8.91 6.55
C ILE A 70 -7.39 9.60 5.84
N ALA A 71 -7.81 9.11 4.69
CA ALA A 71 -8.95 9.66 3.96
C ALA A 71 -9.60 8.58 3.08
N LEU A 72 -10.90 8.71 2.91
CA LEU A 72 -11.73 7.93 1.98
C LEU A 72 -12.21 8.89 0.89
N ASP A 73 -11.67 8.77 -0.32
CA ASP A 73 -11.99 9.73 -1.38
C ASP A 73 -13.36 9.43 -2.00
N TRP A 74 -13.60 8.19 -2.38
CA TRP A 74 -14.89 7.74 -2.92
C TRP A 74 -15.05 6.23 -2.77
N LYS A 75 -16.30 5.77 -2.90
CA LYS A 75 -16.61 4.34 -2.94
C LYS A 75 -17.68 4.01 -3.98
N MET A 76 -17.69 2.76 -4.42
CA MET A 76 -18.75 2.15 -5.22
C MET A 76 -19.08 0.76 -4.66
N GLY A 77 -20.36 0.42 -4.61
CA GLY A 77 -20.82 -0.88 -4.14
C GLY A 77 -22.33 -1.03 -4.22
N LYS A 78 -22.87 -2.03 -3.59
CA LYS A 78 -24.29 -2.31 -3.61
C LYS A 78 -25.12 -1.15 -3.03
N GLU A 79 -24.65 -0.53 -1.95
CA GLU A 79 -25.33 0.59 -1.30
C GLU A 79 -25.42 1.84 -2.17
N THR A 80 -24.45 2.03 -3.05
CA THR A 80 -24.42 3.18 -3.96
C THR A 80 -25.11 2.90 -5.30
N GLY A 81 -25.66 1.70 -5.48
CA GLY A 81 -26.26 1.27 -6.76
C GLY A 81 -25.24 1.21 -7.91
N GLY A 82 -23.97 0.95 -7.61
CA GLY A 82 -22.87 0.91 -8.58
C GLY A 82 -22.39 2.29 -9.05
N LYS A 83 -22.90 3.37 -8.45
CA LYS A 83 -22.46 4.74 -8.72
C LYS A 83 -21.34 5.15 -7.75
N LYS A 84 -20.52 6.07 -8.19
CA LYS A 84 -19.46 6.66 -7.38
C LYS A 84 -20.05 7.58 -6.31
N MET A 85 -19.77 7.31 -5.04
CA MET A 85 -20.17 8.12 -3.90
C MET A 85 -18.93 8.85 -3.36
N GLU A 86 -18.95 10.18 -3.38
CA GLU A 86 -17.89 11.03 -2.85
C GLU A 86 -17.93 11.11 -1.32
N ASP A 87 -16.74 11.26 -0.71
CA ASP A 87 -16.58 11.45 0.75
C ASP A 87 -17.34 10.44 1.62
N PRO A 88 -17.19 9.12 1.43
CA PRO A 88 -17.89 8.16 2.27
C PRO A 88 -17.36 8.19 3.72
N HIS A 89 -18.24 7.97 4.68
CA HIS A 89 -17.85 7.88 6.09
C HIS A 89 -17.22 6.55 6.45
N SER A 90 -17.57 5.50 5.73
CA SER A 90 -17.07 4.15 5.99
C SER A 90 -17.12 3.28 4.73
N LEU A 91 -16.36 2.21 4.76
CA LEU A 91 -16.39 1.13 3.76
C LEU A 91 -16.90 -0.14 4.41
N LYS A 92 -17.70 -0.88 3.66
CA LYS A 92 -18.20 -2.21 4.01
C LYS A 92 -17.54 -3.27 3.14
N SER A 93 -17.85 -4.52 3.39
CA SER A 93 -17.37 -5.65 2.59
C SER A 93 -17.84 -5.56 1.14
N ASN A 94 -16.99 -6.02 0.22
CA ASN A 94 -17.26 -6.10 -1.21
C ASN A 94 -17.57 -4.75 -1.89
N GLU A 95 -16.88 -3.71 -1.47
CA GLU A 95 -16.91 -2.40 -2.09
C GLU A 95 -15.59 -2.06 -2.77
N VAL A 96 -15.65 -1.26 -3.82
CA VAL A 96 -14.48 -0.65 -4.47
C VAL A 96 -14.38 0.80 -4.00
N ALA A 97 -13.20 1.22 -3.63
CA ALA A 97 -12.99 2.56 -3.11
C ALA A 97 -11.60 3.10 -3.47
N GLN A 98 -11.46 4.41 -3.44
CA GLN A 98 -10.16 5.06 -3.43
C GLN A 98 -9.88 5.58 -2.03
N VAL A 99 -8.75 5.18 -1.48
CA VAL A 99 -8.37 5.41 -0.09
C VAL A 99 -6.95 5.94 -0.03
N GLN A 100 -6.72 6.86 0.88
CA GLN A 100 -5.38 7.37 1.19
C GLN A 100 -4.87 6.70 2.46
N PHE A 101 -3.64 6.20 2.38
CA PHE A 101 -2.95 5.53 3.47
C PHE A 101 -1.67 6.25 3.85
N GLU A 102 -1.36 6.25 5.12
CA GLU A 102 -0.07 6.69 5.66
C GLU A 102 0.63 5.50 6.31
N PRO A 103 1.74 5.00 5.72
CA PRO A 103 2.54 3.96 6.36
C PRO A 103 3.20 4.47 7.63
N THR A 104 3.18 3.68 8.68
CA THR A 104 3.85 4.03 9.94
C THR A 104 5.35 3.74 9.93
N GLY A 105 5.78 2.80 9.09
CA GLY A 105 7.17 2.44 8.86
C GLY A 105 7.65 2.82 7.47
N ALA A 106 8.94 2.61 7.22
CA ALA A 106 9.50 2.80 5.89
C ALA A 106 8.91 1.76 4.92
N LEU A 107 8.30 2.21 3.85
CA LEU A 107 7.74 1.39 2.81
C LEU A 107 8.06 2.02 1.45
N VAL A 108 8.54 1.20 0.52
CA VAL A 108 8.86 1.62 -0.85
C VAL A 108 7.77 1.13 -1.78
N VAL A 109 7.04 2.05 -2.33
CA VAL A 109 5.90 1.80 -3.24
C VAL A 109 5.94 2.82 -4.35
N ASP A 110 5.42 2.46 -5.51
CA ASP A 110 5.24 3.40 -6.60
C ASP A 110 3.87 3.22 -7.25
N SER A 111 3.47 4.21 -8.06
CA SER A 111 2.22 4.13 -8.81
C SER A 111 2.28 3.02 -9.86
N PHE A 112 1.12 2.50 -10.23
CA PHE A 112 1.01 1.46 -11.27
C PHE A 112 1.60 1.90 -12.61
N LYS A 113 1.51 3.18 -12.95
CA LYS A 113 2.10 3.74 -14.17
C LYS A 113 3.62 3.75 -14.14
N ALA A 114 4.22 4.05 -12.99
CA ALA A 114 5.66 4.17 -12.87
C ALA A 114 6.34 2.83 -12.65
N CYS A 115 5.80 1.99 -11.78
CA CYS A 115 6.37 0.68 -11.49
C CYS A 115 5.26 -0.30 -11.07
N GLU A 116 4.79 -1.12 -12.00
CA GLU A 116 3.75 -2.11 -11.72
C GLU A 116 4.13 -3.07 -10.59
N GLY A 117 5.38 -3.48 -10.53
CA GLY A 117 5.88 -4.43 -9.54
C GLY A 117 5.81 -3.95 -8.09
N LEU A 118 5.78 -2.64 -7.86
CA LEU A 118 5.70 -2.00 -6.54
C LEU A 118 4.37 -1.29 -6.29
N SER A 119 3.33 -1.62 -7.05
CA SER A 119 2.06 -0.88 -7.02
C SER A 119 0.88 -1.67 -6.48
N ARG A 120 1.06 -2.92 -6.11
CA ARG A 120 -0.02 -3.78 -5.62
C ARG A 120 0.12 -4.02 -4.12
N PHE A 121 -0.95 -3.72 -3.41
CA PHE A 121 -1.07 -3.96 -1.98
C PHE A 121 -1.98 -5.15 -1.68
N ALA A 122 -1.61 -5.89 -0.65
CA ALA A 122 -2.53 -6.73 0.09
C ALA A 122 -2.56 -6.24 1.54
N PHE A 123 -3.74 -5.97 2.06
CA PHE A 123 -3.92 -5.52 3.43
C PHE A 123 -4.48 -6.65 4.28
N LEU A 124 -3.82 -6.94 5.38
CA LEU A 124 -4.21 -7.98 6.32
C LEU A 124 -4.50 -7.40 7.70
N ASP A 125 -5.51 -7.95 8.33
CA ASP A 125 -5.80 -7.74 9.74
C ASP A 125 -5.68 -9.10 10.46
N GLY A 126 -4.63 -9.24 11.27
CA GLY A 126 -4.22 -10.54 11.76
C GLY A 126 -3.80 -11.47 10.60
N ASN A 127 -4.46 -12.61 10.49
CA ASN A 127 -4.21 -13.59 9.42
C ASN A 127 -5.24 -13.53 8.29
N GLN A 128 -6.14 -12.56 8.32
CA GLN A 128 -7.20 -12.42 7.31
C GLN A 128 -6.91 -11.28 6.36
N ALA A 129 -6.97 -11.55 5.04
CA ALA A 129 -6.92 -10.51 4.03
C ALA A 129 -8.23 -9.71 4.05
N VAL A 130 -8.13 -8.40 4.24
CA VAL A 130 -9.28 -7.50 4.32
C VAL A 130 -9.47 -6.64 3.08
N MET A 131 -8.39 -6.34 2.39
CA MET A 131 -8.43 -5.53 1.16
C MET A 131 -7.32 -5.93 0.20
N LEU A 132 -7.59 -5.76 -1.08
CA LEU A 132 -6.59 -5.77 -2.14
C LEU A 132 -6.60 -4.42 -2.84
N GLY A 133 -5.44 -3.90 -3.18
CA GLY A 133 -5.34 -2.57 -3.76
C GLY A 133 -4.28 -2.42 -4.83
N LYS A 134 -4.48 -1.36 -5.61
CA LYS A 134 -3.56 -0.91 -6.65
C LYS A 134 -3.27 0.56 -6.44
N VAL A 135 -2.01 0.89 -6.34
CA VAL A 135 -1.56 2.27 -6.10
C VAL A 135 -1.78 3.13 -7.34
N THR A 136 -2.46 4.23 -7.16
CA THR A 136 -2.70 5.23 -8.22
C THR A 136 -1.78 6.42 -8.12
N ALA A 137 -1.43 6.83 -6.91
CA ALA A 137 -0.53 7.96 -6.67
C ALA A 137 0.25 7.76 -5.37
N VAL A 138 1.42 8.36 -5.31
CA VAL A 138 2.29 8.33 -4.12
C VAL A 138 2.84 9.71 -3.82
N VAL A 139 3.09 9.98 -2.54
CA VAL A 139 3.86 11.13 -2.06
C VAL A 139 5.09 10.58 -1.36
N HIS A 140 6.26 10.84 -1.89
CA HIS A 140 7.52 10.39 -1.32
C HIS A 140 7.95 11.24 -0.12
N LYS A 141 8.69 10.65 0.80
CA LYS A 141 9.39 11.40 1.86
C LYS A 141 10.47 12.29 1.24
N ALA A 142 10.63 13.43 1.81
CA ALA A 142 11.65 14.38 1.40
C ALA A 142 13.08 13.85 1.63
#